data_0fa0e8b1cccaf8879c97852340c78869
#
_entry.id   0fa0e8b1cccaf8879c97852340c78869
#
_cell.length_a   1.000
_cell.length_b   1.000
_cell.length_c   1.000
_cell.angle_alpha   90.00
_cell.angle_beta   90.00
_cell.angle_gamma   90.00
#
_symmetry.space_group_name_H-M   'P 1'
#
loop_
_entity.id
_entity.type
_entity.pdbx_description
1 polymer ?
#
loop_
_entity_poly.entity_id
_entity_poly.type
_entity_poly.pdbx_seq_one_letter_code
_entity_poly.pdbx_strand_id
1 'polypeptide(L)'
;MTTQENQGFVYEFYRNRVGDPTTHDEVRGYWVFLTGVVLGTVGILLFIPSTAPRAASFTLREASIFIAAVGLLMMIAGPVIRLPLQSWANYAAYAGQAIGFVAAVWFLLVFPNDWVVTAGSHPVIILYALGLAASTLGVAIVPLLTEYDDAATVREAAAADRKAEVAELRSAADDRREERDRLSDELDGTRAAAGAAELAREELEALYD
;
A
#
# COMPACT_ATOMS: atom_id res chain seq x y z
N MET A 1 6.16 -3.97 -22.63
CA MET A 1 4.70 -3.80 -22.52
C MET A 1 4.41 -3.49 -21.08
N THR A 2 4.05 -2.28 -20.82
CA THR A 2 4.09 -1.62 -19.53
C THR A 2 2.90 -2.03 -18.65
N THR A 3 3.19 -2.47 -17.45
CA THR A 3 2.27 -2.78 -16.34
C THR A 3 1.47 -1.55 -15.82
N GLN A 4 1.26 -0.54 -16.64
CA GLN A 4 0.59 0.71 -16.26
C GLN A 4 -0.94 0.70 -16.40
N GLU A 5 -1.54 -0.39 -16.91
CA GLU A 5 -2.95 -0.37 -17.33
C GLU A 5 -3.95 -0.78 -16.25
N ASN A 6 -3.51 -0.99 -15.01
CA ASN A 6 -4.41 -1.33 -13.90
C ASN A 6 -4.23 -0.46 -12.65
N GLN A 7 -3.91 0.80 -12.84
CA GLN A 7 -4.00 1.77 -11.75
C GLN A 7 -5.47 2.16 -11.59
N GLY A 8 -6.22 1.35 -10.82
CA GLY A 8 -7.65 1.52 -10.62
C GLY A 8 -8.01 2.86 -10.00
N PHE A 9 -9.31 3.21 -10.04
CA PHE A 9 -9.96 4.40 -9.49
C PHE A 9 -9.37 4.89 -8.14
N VAL A 10 -8.98 3.96 -7.29
CA VAL A 10 -8.37 4.20 -5.97
C VAL A 10 -7.05 4.99 -6.07
N TYR A 11 -6.20 4.62 -7.02
CA TYR A 11 -4.90 5.27 -7.23
C TYR A 11 -5.05 6.63 -7.89
N GLU A 12 -5.94 6.75 -8.89
CA GLU A 12 -6.23 8.04 -9.54
C GLU A 12 -6.83 9.03 -8.56
N PHE A 13 -7.76 8.59 -7.70
CA PHE A 13 -8.36 9.44 -6.68
C PHE A 13 -7.32 9.96 -5.70
N TYR A 14 -6.40 9.10 -5.25
CA TYR A 14 -5.30 9.50 -4.37
C TYR A 14 -4.41 10.55 -5.04
N ARG A 15 -3.96 10.28 -6.27
CA ARG A 15 -3.09 11.18 -7.04
C ARG A 15 -3.70 12.56 -7.24
N ASN A 16 -4.99 12.63 -7.55
CA ASN A 16 -5.68 13.89 -7.80
C ASN A 16 -5.92 14.74 -6.54
N ARG A 17 -5.88 14.14 -5.34
CA ARG A 17 -6.19 14.82 -4.09
C ARG A 17 -4.98 15.04 -3.18
N VAL A 18 -4.03 14.15 -3.20
CA VAL A 18 -2.89 14.13 -2.27
C VAL A 18 -1.57 14.38 -2.99
N GLY A 19 -1.46 13.97 -4.24
CA GLY A 19 -0.25 14.07 -5.06
C GLY A 19 0.25 12.72 -5.56
N ASP A 20 1.35 12.73 -6.31
CA ASP A 20 1.94 11.51 -6.83
C ASP A 20 2.53 10.65 -5.69
N PRO A 21 2.03 9.44 -5.47
CA PRO A 21 2.53 8.58 -4.40
C PRO A 21 3.92 8.05 -4.76
N THR A 22 4.80 8.03 -3.77
CA THR A 22 6.15 7.49 -3.92
C THR A 22 6.17 5.98 -3.85
N THR A 23 5.19 5.37 -3.17
CA THR A 23 5.09 3.92 -3.00
C THR A 23 3.63 3.44 -3.03
N HIS A 24 3.44 2.16 -3.38
CA HIS A 24 2.12 1.49 -3.34
C HIS A 24 1.52 1.46 -1.92
N ASP A 25 2.38 1.38 -0.90
CA ASP A 25 1.96 1.31 0.51
C ASP A 25 1.39 2.65 1.00
N GLU A 26 1.81 3.76 0.40
CA GLU A 26 1.24 5.09 0.68
C GLU A 26 -0.25 5.15 0.35
N VAL A 27 -0.63 4.64 -0.81
CA VAL A 27 -2.03 4.59 -1.26
C VAL A 27 -2.84 3.63 -0.39
N ARG A 28 -2.29 2.45 -0.07
CA ARG A 28 -2.96 1.47 0.80
C ARG A 28 -3.19 2.02 2.20
N GLY A 29 -2.16 2.61 2.82
CA GLY A 29 -2.25 3.20 4.15
C GLY A 29 -3.30 4.31 4.21
N TYR A 30 -3.36 5.18 3.19
CA TYR A 30 -4.37 6.22 3.09
C TYR A 30 -5.80 5.64 3.06
N TRP A 31 -6.05 4.62 2.25
CA TRP A 31 -7.38 4.01 2.14
C TRP A 31 -7.78 3.25 3.40
N VAL A 32 -6.85 2.57 4.05
CA VAL A 32 -7.10 1.93 5.35
C VAL A 32 -7.47 2.98 6.40
N PHE A 33 -6.73 4.09 6.48
CA PHE A 33 -7.06 5.21 7.36
C PHE A 33 -8.44 5.78 7.07
N LEU A 34 -8.74 6.09 5.80
CA LEU A 34 -10.03 6.69 5.40
C LEU A 34 -11.20 5.74 5.71
N THR A 35 -11.04 4.45 5.42
CA THR A 35 -12.03 3.43 5.78
C THR A 35 -12.26 3.40 7.29
N GLY A 36 -11.19 3.50 8.08
CA GLY A 36 -11.28 3.61 9.54
C GLY A 36 -12.07 4.81 9.99
N VAL A 37 -11.83 5.98 9.40
CA VAL A 37 -12.60 7.22 9.68
C VAL A 37 -14.08 7.04 9.37
N VAL A 38 -14.41 6.46 8.21
CA VAL A 38 -15.81 6.21 7.81
C VAL A 38 -16.47 5.24 8.77
N LEU A 39 -15.83 4.10 9.08
CA LEU A 39 -16.37 3.10 10.01
C LEU A 39 -16.54 3.68 11.42
N GLY A 40 -15.54 4.40 11.91
CA GLY A 40 -15.62 5.05 13.23
C GLY A 40 -16.79 6.04 13.29
N THR A 41 -16.95 6.86 12.27
CA THR A 41 -18.07 7.82 12.16
C THR A 41 -19.41 7.10 12.10
N VAL A 42 -19.54 6.07 11.26
CA VAL A 42 -20.76 5.26 11.16
C VAL A 42 -21.08 4.59 12.51
N GLY A 43 -20.10 4.02 13.19
CA GLY A 43 -20.27 3.44 14.50
C GLY A 43 -20.82 4.44 15.53
N ILE A 44 -20.26 5.66 15.58
CA ILE A 44 -20.72 6.72 16.47
C ILE A 44 -22.17 7.15 16.10
N LEU A 45 -22.46 7.33 14.81
CA LEU A 45 -23.80 7.72 14.36
C LEU A 45 -24.85 6.65 14.68
N LEU A 46 -24.52 5.37 14.57
CA LEU A 46 -25.41 4.27 14.95
C LEU A 46 -25.59 4.14 16.48
N PHE A 47 -24.60 4.56 17.25
CA PHE A 47 -24.68 4.52 18.72
C PHE A 47 -25.75 5.47 19.25
N ILE A 48 -25.90 6.66 18.66
CA ILE A 48 -26.87 7.68 19.10
C ILE A 48 -28.30 7.12 19.15
N PRO A 49 -28.87 6.57 18.06
CA PRO A 49 -30.23 6.03 18.09
C PRO A 49 -30.34 4.76 18.96
N SER A 50 -29.23 3.99 19.13
CA SER A 50 -29.24 2.78 19.95
C SER A 50 -29.50 3.06 21.45
N THR A 51 -29.29 4.29 21.90
CA THR A 51 -29.51 4.74 23.29
C THR A 51 -30.85 5.43 23.48
N ALA A 52 -31.64 5.66 22.41
CA ALA A 52 -32.91 6.36 22.49
C ALA A 52 -33.94 5.56 23.31
N PRO A 53 -34.70 6.18 24.27
CA PRO A 53 -35.57 5.47 25.22
C PRO A 53 -36.65 4.61 24.58
N ARG A 54 -37.10 4.95 23.35
CA ARG A 54 -38.17 4.23 22.65
C ARG A 54 -37.67 3.22 21.60
N ALA A 55 -36.39 3.25 21.28
CA ALA A 55 -35.79 2.41 20.24
C ALA A 55 -34.50 1.72 20.73
N ALA A 56 -34.31 1.64 22.04
CA ALA A 56 -33.12 1.03 22.62
C ALA A 56 -32.99 -0.43 22.18
N SER A 57 -31.96 -0.71 21.36
CA SER A 57 -31.64 -2.04 20.89
C SER A 57 -30.24 -2.42 21.34
N PHE A 58 -30.14 -3.47 22.14
CA PHE A 58 -28.82 -3.98 22.56
C PHE A 58 -27.98 -4.43 21.38
N THR A 59 -28.57 -5.09 20.38
CA THR A 59 -27.91 -5.51 19.16
C THR A 59 -27.35 -4.32 18.35
N LEU A 60 -28.13 -3.25 18.23
CA LEU A 60 -27.68 -2.05 17.51
C LEU A 60 -26.53 -1.36 18.27
N ARG A 61 -26.59 -1.33 19.60
CA ARG A 61 -25.54 -0.79 20.47
C ARG A 61 -24.26 -1.60 20.36
N GLU A 62 -24.37 -2.92 20.41
CA GLU A 62 -23.28 -3.86 20.24
C GLU A 62 -22.58 -3.67 18.88
N ALA A 63 -23.35 -3.67 17.80
CA ALA A 63 -22.83 -3.46 16.45
C ALA A 63 -22.17 -2.09 16.31
N SER A 64 -22.76 -1.04 16.87
CA SER A 64 -22.21 0.33 16.77
C SER A 64 -20.87 0.47 17.48
N ILE A 65 -20.73 -0.09 18.68
CA ILE A 65 -19.49 -0.09 19.46
C ILE A 65 -18.41 -0.90 18.72
N PHE A 66 -18.76 -2.08 18.21
CA PHE A 66 -17.82 -2.91 17.47
C PHE A 66 -17.31 -2.22 16.19
N ILE A 67 -18.23 -1.63 15.40
CA ILE A 67 -17.87 -0.89 14.18
C ILE A 67 -16.96 0.30 14.51
N ALA A 68 -17.27 1.05 15.57
CA ALA A 68 -16.44 2.16 16.03
C ALA A 68 -15.06 1.70 16.49
N ALA A 69 -14.98 0.59 17.23
CA ALA A 69 -13.72 0.02 17.71
C ALA A 69 -12.83 -0.45 16.55
N VAL A 70 -13.39 -1.17 15.58
CA VAL A 70 -12.67 -1.58 14.37
C VAL A 70 -12.25 -0.36 13.55
N GLY A 71 -13.12 0.65 13.42
CA GLY A 71 -12.79 1.90 12.75
C GLY A 71 -11.57 2.60 13.36
N LEU A 72 -11.51 2.67 14.70
CA LEU A 72 -10.37 3.28 15.40
C LEU A 72 -9.08 2.48 15.18
N LEU A 73 -9.12 1.15 15.20
CA LEU A 73 -7.96 0.32 14.87
C LEU A 73 -7.46 0.59 13.44
N MET A 74 -8.36 0.65 12.46
CA MET A 74 -8.00 0.94 11.08
C MET A 74 -7.43 2.35 10.90
N MET A 75 -7.91 3.34 11.65
CA MET A 75 -7.33 4.69 11.65
C MET A 75 -5.86 4.69 12.09
N ILE A 76 -5.49 3.86 13.06
CA ILE A 76 -4.10 3.73 13.50
C ILE A 76 -3.29 2.85 12.54
N ALA A 77 -3.90 1.80 11.96
CA ALA A 77 -3.23 0.93 11.00
C ALA A 77 -2.79 1.66 9.71
N GLY A 78 -3.57 2.65 9.25
CA GLY A 78 -3.22 3.44 8.07
C GLY A 78 -1.83 4.07 8.13
N PRO A 79 -1.50 4.87 9.15
CA PRO A 79 -0.15 5.40 9.37
C PRO A 79 0.92 4.33 9.53
N VAL A 80 0.63 3.18 10.19
CA VAL A 80 1.58 2.06 10.32
C VAL A 80 2.04 1.56 8.95
N ILE A 81 1.09 1.39 8.02
CA ILE A 81 1.37 0.91 6.66
C ILE A 81 2.16 1.96 5.86
N ARG A 82 1.86 3.25 6.07
CA ARG A 82 2.46 4.34 5.30
C ARG A 82 3.89 4.68 5.72
N LEU A 83 4.18 4.61 7.01
CA LEU A 83 5.47 5.03 7.55
C LEU A 83 6.51 3.91 7.41
N PRO A 84 7.70 4.22 6.91
CA PRO A 84 8.83 3.30 6.91
C PRO A 84 9.41 3.19 8.33
N LEU A 85 8.73 2.43 9.19
CA LEU A 85 9.14 2.20 10.56
C LEU A 85 10.23 1.13 10.63
N GLN A 86 11.08 1.20 11.65
CA GLN A 86 12.01 0.12 11.95
C GLN A 86 11.26 -1.20 12.20
N SER A 87 11.85 -2.31 11.81
CA SER A 87 11.18 -3.63 11.83
C SER A 87 10.51 -3.96 13.17
N TRP A 88 11.18 -3.69 14.30
CA TRP A 88 10.62 -3.96 15.62
C TRP A 88 9.41 -3.08 15.97
N ALA A 89 9.39 -1.81 15.52
CA ALA A 89 8.28 -0.89 15.70
C ALA A 89 7.06 -1.32 14.89
N ASN A 90 7.28 -1.81 13.67
CA ASN A 90 6.23 -2.43 12.85
C ASN A 90 5.64 -3.66 13.55
N TYR A 91 6.49 -4.56 14.09
CA TYR A 91 6.00 -5.72 14.82
C TYR A 91 5.21 -5.34 16.08
N ALA A 92 5.65 -4.35 16.83
CA ALA A 92 4.93 -3.85 18.00
C ALA A 92 3.57 -3.24 17.60
N ALA A 93 3.53 -2.44 16.53
CA ALA A 93 2.32 -1.84 16.02
C ALA A 93 1.31 -2.91 15.53
N TYR A 94 1.75 -3.89 14.73
CA TYR A 94 0.89 -4.97 14.26
C TYR A 94 0.44 -5.90 15.37
N ALA A 95 1.30 -6.20 16.35
CA ALA A 95 0.90 -6.95 17.55
C ALA A 95 -0.17 -6.19 18.34
N GLY A 96 -0.01 -4.88 18.52
CA GLY A 96 -1.02 -4.03 19.14
C GLY A 96 -2.35 -4.04 18.37
N GLN A 97 -2.33 -3.98 17.05
CA GLN A 97 -3.52 -4.10 16.21
C GLN A 97 -4.21 -5.44 16.39
N ALA A 98 -3.46 -6.54 16.40
CA ALA A 98 -4.00 -7.88 16.62
C ALA A 98 -4.64 -8.02 18.00
N ILE A 99 -3.99 -7.53 19.05
CA ILE A 99 -4.52 -7.53 20.43
C ILE A 99 -5.81 -6.71 20.49
N GLY A 100 -5.83 -5.50 19.91
CA GLY A 100 -7.01 -4.64 19.88
C GLY A 100 -8.18 -5.29 19.13
N PHE A 101 -7.90 -5.97 18.01
CA PHE A 101 -8.92 -6.68 17.25
C PHE A 101 -9.50 -7.88 18.03
N VAL A 102 -8.65 -8.67 18.69
CA VAL A 102 -9.10 -9.78 19.56
C VAL A 102 -9.98 -9.24 20.69
N ALA A 103 -9.62 -8.12 21.29
CA ALA A 103 -10.43 -7.48 22.32
C ALA A 103 -11.79 -7.00 21.77
N ALA A 104 -11.83 -6.43 20.55
CA ALA A 104 -13.07 -6.03 19.90
C ALA A 104 -14.00 -7.22 19.60
N VAL A 105 -13.43 -8.35 19.16
CA VAL A 105 -14.20 -9.60 18.98
C VAL A 105 -14.67 -10.17 20.32
N TRP A 106 -13.81 -10.15 21.35
CA TRP A 106 -14.19 -10.61 22.68
C TRP A 106 -15.34 -9.78 23.26
N PHE A 107 -15.38 -8.49 22.99
CA PHE A 107 -16.51 -7.63 23.33
C PHE A 107 -17.85 -8.23 22.86
N LEU A 108 -17.94 -8.72 21.63
CA LEU A 108 -19.17 -9.33 21.09
C LEU A 108 -19.61 -10.58 21.86
N LEU A 109 -18.67 -11.30 22.49
CA LEU A 109 -18.98 -12.51 23.26
C LEU A 109 -19.47 -12.19 24.69
N VAL A 110 -19.02 -11.07 25.23
CA VAL A 110 -19.31 -10.67 26.62
C VAL A 110 -20.52 -9.74 26.74
N PHE A 111 -20.74 -8.90 25.72
CA PHE A 111 -21.86 -7.94 25.71
C PHE A 111 -23.14 -8.62 25.21
N PRO A 112 -24.33 -8.31 25.78
CA PRO A 112 -24.54 -7.47 26.97
C PRO A 112 -24.55 -8.23 28.29
N ASN A 113 -24.61 -9.57 28.27
CA ASN A 113 -24.98 -10.39 29.39
C ASN A 113 -23.96 -10.34 30.54
N ASP A 114 -22.67 -10.46 30.20
CA ASP A 114 -21.59 -10.51 31.17
C ASP A 114 -20.88 -9.15 31.36
N TRP A 115 -21.38 -8.11 30.70
CA TRP A 115 -20.71 -6.80 30.68
C TRP A 115 -20.73 -6.09 32.05
N VAL A 116 -21.86 -6.19 32.77
CA VAL A 116 -22.06 -5.48 34.02
C VAL A 116 -22.00 -6.43 35.22
N VAL A 117 -22.48 -7.67 35.07
CA VAL A 117 -22.73 -8.59 36.20
C VAL A 117 -21.46 -9.31 36.66
N THR A 118 -20.54 -9.64 35.72
CA THR A 118 -19.37 -10.49 36.00
C THR A 118 -18.04 -9.75 35.89
N ALA A 119 -18.03 -8.43 35.88
CA ALA A 119 -16.84 -7.63 35.62
C ALA A 119 -16.10 -8.02 34.31
N GLY A 120 -16.78 -8.70 33.37
CA GLY A 120 -16.25 -9.13 32.08
C GLY A 120 -15.81 -7.96 31.19
N SER A 121 -16.33 -6.75 31.43
CA SER A 121 -15.95 -5.53 30.75
C SER A 121 -14.50 -5.10 30.99
N HIS A 122 -13.97 -5.31 32.21
CA HIS A 122 -12.64 -4.82 32.58
C HIS A 122 -11.52 -5.43 31.72
N PRO A 123 -11.40 -6.77 31.56
CA PRO A 123 -10.34 -7.35 30.77
C PRO A 123 -10.45 -6.96 29.28
N VAL A 124 -11.65 -6.83 28.75
CA VAL A 124 -11.88 -6.41 27.35
C VAL A 124 -11.39 -4.98 27.14
N ILE A 125 -11.76 -4.04 28.02
CA ILE A 125 -11.35 -2.63 27.94
C ILE A 125 -9.84 -2.52 28.10
N ILE A 126 -9.24 -3.20 29.08
CA ILE A 126 -7.80 -3.18 29.32
C ILE A 126 -7.05 -3.72 28.10
N LEU A 127 -7.49 -4.87 27.57
CA LEU A 127 -6.84 -5.49 26.42
C LEU A 127 -6.93 -4.59 25.18
N TYR A 128 -8.08 -3.99 24.93
CA TYR A 128 -8.26 -3.05 23.83
C TYR A 128 -7.38 -1.80 23.99
N ALA A 129 -7.35 -1.22 25.19
CA ALA A 129 -6.50 -0.06 25.49
C ALA A 129 -5.00 -0.38 25.35
N LEU A 130 -4.55 -1.55 25.78
CA LEU A 130 -3.16 -2.01 25.59
C LEU A 130 -2.85 -2.19 24.10
N GLY A 131 -3.76 -2.77 23.33
CA GLY A 131 -3.61 -2.91 21.89
C GLY A 131 -3.45 -1.55 21.20
N LEU A 132 -4.32 -0.59 21.52
CA LEU A 132 -4.23 0.78 21.01
C LEU A 132 -2.94 1.47 21.45
N ALA A 133 -2.58 1.36 22.73
CA ALA A 133 -1.36 1.96 23.27
C ALA A 133 -0.11 1.41 22.55
N ALA A 134 0.01 0.09 22.40
CA ALA A 134 1.12 -0.54 21.71
C ALA A 134 1.22 -0.10 20.26
N SER A 135 0.09 -0.02 19.54
CA SER A 135 0.05 0.46 18.16
C SER A 135 0.45 1.93 18.06
N THR A 136 -0.08 2.78 18.94
CA THR A 136 0.20 4.22 18.93
C THR A 136 1.65 4.51 19.33
N LEU A 137 2.20 3.80 20.32
CA LEU A 137 3.60 3.90 20.72
C LEU A 137 4.54 3.55 19.56
N GLY A 138 4.25 2.46 18.83
CA GLY A 138 5.04 2.07 17.66
C GLY A 138 5.05 3.13 16.56
N VAL A 139 3.94 3.80 16.33
CA VAL A 139 3.80 4.79 15.23
C VAL A 139 4.27 6.18 15.63
N ALA A 140 3.94 6.64 16.83
CA ALA A 140 4.15 8.04 17.21
C ALA A 140 5.44 8.26 18.01
N ILE A 141 5.80 7.35 18.91
CA ILE A 141 6.89 7.58 19.87
C ILE A 141 8.22 7.09 19.33
N VAL A 142 8.23 5.95 18.64
CA VAL A 142 9.46 5.40 18.09
C VAL A 142 10.14 6.37 17.11
N PRO A 143 9.44 6.97 16.14
CA PRO A 143 10.04 7.96 15.25
C PRO A 143 10.56 9.22 15.97
N LEU A 144 10.00 9.56 17.15
CA LEU A 144 10.44 10.69 17.93
C LEU A 144 11.69 10.38 18.77
N LEU A 145 11.91 9.11 19.14
CA LEU A 145 13.02 8.67 19.96
C LEU A 145 14.21 8.16 19.15
N THR A 146 13.99 7.71 17.93
CA THR A 146 15.06 7.39 17.00
C THR A 146 15.51 8.67 16.30
N GLU A 147 16.76 9.05 16.53
CA GLU A 147 17.36 10.22 15.90
C GLU A 147 17.06 10.23 14.39
N TYR A 148 16.62 11.37 13.90
CA TYR A 148 16.17 11.59 12.51
C TYR A 148 17.29 11.33 11.48
N ASP A 149 18.55 11.22 11.95
CA ASP A 149 19.73 10.94 11.12
C ASP A 149 19.70 9.57 10.43
N ASP A 150 19.18 8.54 11.11
CA ASP A 150 19.13 7.19 10.51
C ASP A 150 18.11 7.09 9.35
N ALA A 151 17.01 7.82 9.43
CA ALA A 151 15.99 7.81 8.37
C ALA A 151 16.45 8.59 7.12
N ALA A 152 17.24 9.64 7.28
CA ALA A 152 17.84 10.39 6.17
C ALA A 152 18.91 9.55 5.46
N THR A 153 19.80 8.91 6.22
CA THR A 153 20.86 8.04 5.66
C THR A 153 20.32 6.81 4.96
N VAL A 154 19.27 6.17 5.49
CA VAL A 154 18.58 5.03 4.83
C VAL A 154 17.89 5.48 3.53
N ARG A 155 17.27 6.66 3.51
CA ARG A 155 16.66 7.22 2.30
C ARG A 155 17.70 7.61 1.26
N GLU A 156 18.82 8.17 1.65
CA GLU A 156 19.93 8.49 0.75
C GLU A 156 20.58 7.22 0.18
N ALA A 157 20.79 6.20 0.99
CA ALA A 157 21.28 4.91 0.54
C ALA A 157 20.32 4.25 -0.45
N ALA A 158 19.03 4.20 -0.14
CA ALA A 158 18.01 3.66 -1.03
C ALA A 158 17.85 4.48 -2.33
N ALA A 159 18.04 5.79 -2.27
CA ALA A 159 18.04 6.65 -3.45
C ALA A 159 19.29 6.47 -4.31
N ALA A 160 20.45 6.20 -3.69
CA ALA A 160 21.70 5.88 -4.38
C ALA A 160 21.61 4.54 -5.09
N ASP A 161 21.08 3.50 -4.44
CA ASP A 161 20.86 2.17 -5.04
C ASP A 161 19.92 2.24 -6.25
N ARG A 162 18.81 2.98 -6.14
CA ARG A 162 17.89 3.18 -7.28
C ARG A 162 18.53 3.93 -8.43
N LYS A 163 19.37 4.94 -8.14
CA LYS A 163 20.12 5.66 -9.19
C LYS A 163 21.11 4.75 -9.91
N ALA A 164 21.79 3.86 -9.17
CA ALA A 164 22.71 2.88 -9.74
C ALA A 164 21.96 1.89 -10.64
N GLU A 165 20.84 1.35 -10.17
CA GLU A 165 19.98 0.43 -10.94
C GLU A 165 19.45 1.09 -12.24
N VAL A 166 18.99 2.33 -12.15
CA VAL A 166 18.51 3.09 -13.32
C VAL A 166 19.65 3.38 -14.29
N ALA A 167 20.86 3.64 -13.80
CA ALA A 167 22.04 3.85 -14.65
C ALA A 167 22.43 2.56 -15.40
N GLU A 168 22.41 1.42 -14.71
CA GLU A 168 22.66 0.10 -15.31
C GLU A 168 21.63 -0.26 -16.39
N LEU A 169 20.33 -0.04 -16.08
CA LEU A 169 19.27 -0.27 -17.06
C LEU A 169 19.36 0.65 -18.29
N ARG A 170 19.81 1.88 -18.11
CA ARG A 170 20.06 2.80 -19.23
C ARG A 170 21.22 2.33 -20.09
N SER A 171 22.33 1.95 -19.49
CA SER A 171 23.49 1.39 -20.20
C SER A 171 23.10 0.16 -21.03
N ALA A 172 22.37 -0.80 -20.41
CA ALA A 172 21.89 -1.98 -21.11
C ALA A 172 20.88 -1.66 -22.24
N ALA A 173 20.11 -0.58 -22.12
CA ALA A 173 19.20 -0.14 -23.17
C ALA A 173 19.95 0.52 -24.33
N ASP A 174 21.01 1.25 -24.05
CA ASP A 174 21.84 1.89 -25.08
C ASP A 174 22.64 0.83 -25.84
N ASP A 175 23.23 -0.16 -25.17
CA ASP A 175 23.90 -1.30 -25.82
C ASP A 175 22.97 -2.06 -26.77
N ARG A 176 21.72 -2.29 -26.37
CA ARG A 176 20.71 -2.93 -27.24
C ARG A 176 20.31 -2.06 -28.44
N ARG A 177 20.34 -0.74 -28.30
CA ARG A 177 20.09 0.18 -29.42
C ARG A 177 21.22 0.12 -30.45
N GLU A 178 22.46 0.15 -30.00
CA GLU A 178 23.63 0.03 -30.89
C GLU A 178 23.63 -1.31 -31.64
N GLU A 179 23.33 -2.41 -30.95
CA GLU A 179 23.22 -3.74 -31.56
C GLU A 179 22.11 -3.77 -32.64
N ARG A 180 20.96 -3.21 -32.32
CA ARG A 180 19.83 -3.13 -33.26
C ARG A 180 20.18 -2.30 -34.48
N ASP A 181 20.83 -1.16 -34.29
CA ASP A 181 21.19 -0.25 -35.40
C ASP A 181 22.25 -0.93 -36.27
N ARG A 182 23.23 -1.64 -35.71
CA ARG A 182 24.18 -2.46 -36.42
C ARG A 182 23.53 -3.56 -37.26
N LEU A 183 22.57 -4.31 -36.65
CA LEU A 183 21.82 -5.34 -37.37
C LEU A 183 20.95 -4.75 -38.49
N SER A 184 20.41 -3.56 -38.30
CA SER A 184 19.65 -2.84 -39.33
C SER A 184 20.53 -2.48 -40.52
N ASP A 185 21.74 -1.96 -40.29
CA ASP A 185 22.70 -1.61 -41.35
C ASP A 185 23.18 -2.86 -42.13
N GLU A 186 23.40 -3.98 -41.40
CA GLU A 186 23.77 -5.26 -42.04
C GLU A 186 22.63 -5.80 -42.92
N LEU A 187 21.39 -5.66 -42.46
CA LEU A 187 20.21 -6.08 -43.19
C LEU A 187 19.96 -5.23 -44.45
N ASP A 188 20.20 -3.94 -44.38
CA ASP A 188 20.10 -3.04 -45.54
C ASP A 188 21.23 -3.31 -46.54
N GLY A 189 22.45 -3.61 -46.09
CA GLY A 189 23.55 -4.03 -46.93
C GLY A 189 23.25 -5.35 -47.67
N THR A 190 22.70 -6.34 -46.99
CA THR A 190 22.32 -7.64 -47.62
C THR A 190 21.18 -7.47 -48.61
N ARG A 191 20.21 -6.61 -48.32
CA ARG A 191 19.12 -6.28 -49.24
C ARG A 191 19.60 -5.57 -50.51
N ALA A 192 20.54 -4.63 -50.38
CA ALA A 192 21.15 -3.96 -51.50
C ALA A 192 21.94 -4.95 -52.37
N ALA A 193 22.70 -5.87 -51.76
CA ALA A 193 23.44 -6.90 -52.50
C ALA A 193 22.50 -7.88 -53.26
N ALA A 194 21.39 -8.26 -52.64
CA ALA A 194 20.37 -9.12 -53.26
C ALA A 194 19.71 -8.42 -54.46
N GLY A 195 19.38 -7.13 -54.35
CA GLY A 195 18.85 -6.34 -55.47
C GLY A 195 19.82 -6.19 -56.61
N ALA A 196 21.11 -6.02 -56.34
CA ALA A 196 22.15 -5.97 -57.39
C ALA A 196 22.33 -7.31 -58.12
N ALA A 197 22.23 -8.43 -57.37
CA ALA A 197 22.30 -9.76 -57.98
C ALA A 197 21.08 -10.08 -58.88
N GLU A 198 19.90 -9.57 -58.51
CA GLU A 198 18.69 -9.75 -59.33
C GLU A 198 18.74 -8.95 -60.62
N LEU A 199 19.22 -7.71 -60.58
CA LEU A 199 19.49 -6.89 -61.77
C LEU A 199 20.53 -7.53 -62.71
N ALA A 200 21.62 -8.07 -62.15
CA ALA A 200 22.64 -8.76 -62.97
C ALA A 200 22.09 -10.02 -63.63
N ARG A 201 21.13 -10.70 -63.00
CA ARG A 201 20.46 -11.85 -63.58
C ARG A 201 19.51 -11.46 -64.73
N GLU A 202 18.75 -10.38 -64.60
CA GLU A 202 17.90 -9.86 -65.67
C GLU A 202 18.70 -9.42 -66.87
N GLU A 203 19.87 -8.76 -66.65
CA GLU A 203 20.77 -8.41 -67.77
C GLU A 203 21.33 -9.63 -68.47
N LEU A 204 21.66 -10.70 -67.79
CA LEU A 204 22.11 -11.96 -68.33
C LEU A 204 21.03 -12.64 -69.20
N GLU A 205 19.79 -12.70 -68.65
CA GLU A 205 18.67 -13.26 -69.44
C GLU A 205 18.35 -12.46 -70.71
N ALA A 206 18.46 -11.13 -70.66
CA ALA A 206 18.27 -10.25 -71.84
C ALA A 206 19.35 -10.41 -72.89
N LEU A 207 20.54 -10.94 -72.56
CA LEU A 207 21.63 -11.20 -73.50
C LEU A 207 21.50 -12.57 -74.22
N TYR A 208 20.65 -13.47 -73.75
CA TYR A 208 20.44 -14.82 -74.28
C TYR A 208 19.20 -14.96 -75.14
N ASP A 209 18.30 -13.98 -75.17
CA ASP A 209 17.19 -13.87 -76.09
C ASP A 209 17.59 -13.04 -77.37
#